data_003e619f3f3c3cea1bba2d5d7ee287ce
#
_entry.id   003e619f3f3c3cea1bba2d5d7ee287ce
#
_cell.length_a   1.000
_cell.length_b   1.000
_cell.length_c   1.000
_cell.angle_alpha   90.00
_cell.angle_beta   90.00
_cell.angle_gamma   90.00
#
_symmetry.space_group_name_H-M   'P 1'
#
loop_
_entity.id
_entity.type
_entity.pdbx_description
1 polymer ?
#
loop_
_entity_poly.entity_id
_entity_poly.type
_entity_poly.pdbx_seq_one_letter_code
_entity_poly.pdbx_strand_id
1 'polypeptide(L)'
;MLTIKQMREKIAANNERLQQLADKCEAEKRERNEAENAEYRSLIADNEKMYRESIALMLPTGKEATASMNDFAKVLRENAAAGRQSKITVEREAIKVSDVNGGGLVSVNLQDAIGPLVEGLICSKVGIPMPTGLAGDYVWPVYEAITATIADEGVALTESTIPLSKLSAKPYRVGCGTIVTRESLNQSKGMIERIVHEILPLSILQLVNKVLFSPTKVSPTLPLVGPFAGIESKDYYALSTEPTYKELVRMKGKILGKGIDGAHLCYVMTQDMKAILEATPRDAGSGLMICENDKIAGVPVYASNYITEGFIGLGDWRYQPMGLFGELYFIVDPYTSARKNAVEFWLNADYGTVTLRKEAFLLGKCAAASSSTTTDGQ
;
A
#
# COMPACT_ATOMS: atom_id res chain seq x y z
N MET A 1 -30.58 22.17 -44.31
CA MET A 1 -29.74 21.46 -43.36
C MET A 1 -28.84 20.50 -44.12
N LEU A 2 -27.55 20.54 -43.84
CA LEU A 2 -26.61 19.62 -44.46
C LEU A 2 -26.79 18.20 -43.89
N THR A 3 -26.67 17.19 -44.72
CA THR A 3 -26.69 15.79 -44.24
C THR A 3 -25.38 15.44 -43.54
N ILE A 4 -25.39 14.48 -42.63
CA ILE A 4 -24.19 14.03 -41.88
C ILE A 4 -23.05 13.66 -42.84
N LYS A 5 -23.35 13.06 -44.00
CA LYS A 5 -22.39 12.74 -45.06
C LYS A 5 -21.73 13.99 -45.61
N GLN A 6 -22.54 14.98 -45.98
CA GLN A 6 -22.06 16.28 -46.49
C GLN A 6 -21.24 17.08 -45.47
N MET A 7 -21.57 16.96 -44.17
CA MET A 7 -20.79 17.59 -43.11
C MET A 7 -19.42 16.92 -42.99
N ARG A 8 -19.35 15.58 -43.05
CA ARG A 8 -18.06 14.85 -43.01
C ARG A 8 -17.18 15.16 -44.23
N GLU A 9 -17.76 15.27 -45.41
CA GLU A 9 -17.04 15.64 -46.63
C GLU A 9 -16.47 17.09 -46.52
N LYS A 10 -17.23 18.02 -45.95
CA LYS A 10 -16.74 19.39 -45.73
C LYS A 10 -15.65 19.45 -44.65
N ILE A 11 -15.78 18.69 -43.55
CA ILE A 11 -14.74 18.61 -42.53
C ILE A 11 -13.44 18.04 -43.13
N ALA A 12 -13.55 17.02 -43.99
CA ALA A 12 -12.37 16.46 -44.67
C ALA A 12 -11.70 17.51 -45.57
N ALA A 13 -12.48 18.23 -46.38
CA ALA A 13 -11.95 19.30 -47.24
C ALA A 13 -11.30 20.45 -46.44
N ASN A 14 -11.91 20.84 -45.31
CA ASN A 14 -11.32 21.85 -44.44
C ASN A 14 -10.01 21.37 -43.81
N ASN A 15 -9.92 20.10 -43.43
CA ASN A 15 -8.68 19.52 -42.88
C ASN A 15 -7.56 19.47 -43.93
N GLU A 16 -7.88 19.11 -45.17
CA GLU A 16 -6.90 19.17 -46.26
C GLU A 16 -6.39 20.60 -46.45
N ARG A 17 -7.28 21.60 -46.40
CA ARG A 17 -6.90 23.01 -46.51
C ARG A 17 -6.03 23.48 -45.35
N LEU A 18 -6.36 23.07 -44.11
CA LEU A 18 -5.54 23.33 -42.93
C LEU A 18 -4.15 22.74 -43.06
N GLN A 19 -4.03 21.54 -43.65
CA GLN A 19 -2.75 20.89 -43.89
C GLN A 19 -1.96 21.60 -44.95
N GLN A 20 -2.57 22.02 -46.08
CA GLN A 20 -1.91 22.85 -47.13
C GLN A 20 -1.37 24.16 -46.58
N LEU A 21 -2.10 24.83 -45.68
CA LEU A 21 -1.62 26.04 -45.02
C LEU A 21 -0.42 25.77 -44.09
N ALA A 22 -0.40 24.65 -43.41
CA ALA A 22 0.70 24.24 -42.56
C ALA A 22 1.96 23.90 -43.40
N ASP A 23 1.79 23.07 -44.44
CA ASP A 23 2.87 22.64 -45.35
C ASP A 23 3.51 23.81 -46.07
N LYS A 24 2.69 24.81 -46.49
CA LYS A 24 3.19 26.04 -47.12
C LYS A 24 4.05 26.87 -46.17
N CYS A 25 3.63 27.04 -44.91
CA CYS A 25 4.41 27.77 -43.91
C CYS A 25 5.72 27.05 -43.57
N GLU A 26 5.70 25.70 -43.53
CA GLU A 26 6.88 24.90 -43.30
C GLU A 26 7.86 24.93 -44.44
N ALA A 27 7.37 24.86 -45.68
CA ALA A 27 8.21 25.00 -46.92
C ALA A 27 8.87 26.36 -47.03
N GLU A 28 8.16 27.43 -46.67
CA GLU A 28 8.66 28.82 -46.71
C GLU A 28 9.44 29.19 -45.42
N LYS A 29 9.52 28.30 -44.42
CA LYS A 29 10.19 28.52 -43.12
C LYS A 29 9.80 29.83 -42.44
N ARG A 30 8.51 30.19 -42.51
CA ARG A 30 7.94 31.42 -41.94
C ARG A 30 6.71 31.14 -41.09
N GLU A 31 6.39 32.06 -40.21
CA GLU A 31 5.12 32.03 -39.49
C GLU A 31 3.97 32.47 -40.41
N ARG A 32 2.74 32.11 -40.03
CA ARG A 32 1.53 32.44 -40.76
C ARG A 32 1.26 33.94 -40.76
N ASN A 33 0.89 34.46 -41.89
CA ASN A 33 0.43 35.85 -42.02
C ASN A 33 -0.91 36.05 -41.30
N GLU A 34 -1.30 37.31 -41.02
CA GLU A 34 -2.60 37.63 -40.38
C GLU A 34 -3.79 37.07 -41.18
N ALA A 35 -3.75 37.12 -42.51
CA ALA A 35 -4.77 36.56 -43.38
C ALA A 35 -4.87 35.02 -43.28
N GLU A 36 -3.69 34.35 -43.28
CA GLU A 36 -3.61 32.90 -43.13
C GLU A 36 -4.04 32.44 -41.73
N ASN A 37 -3.76 33.22 -40.69
CA ASN A 37 -4.23 32.98 -39.32
C ASN A 37 -5.72 33.18 -39.21
N ALA A 38 -6.30 34.14 -39.89
CA ALA A 38 -7.76 34.38 -39.95
C ALA A 38 -8.48 33.19 -40.64
N GLU A 39 -7.92 32.74 -41.81
CA GLU A 39 -8.44 31.56 -42.51
C GLU A 39 -8.33 30.30 -41.67
N TYR A 40 -7.21 30.07 -40.99
CA TYR A 40 -7.01 28.93 -40.10
C TYR A 40 -8.00 28.88 -38.97
N ARG A 41 -8.26 30.02 -38.30
CA ARG A 41 -9.24 30.14 -37.23
C ARG A 41 -10.67 29.92 -37.71
N SER A 42 -11.01 30.42 -38.88
CA SER A 42 -12.35 30.26 -39.48
C SER A 42 -12.62 28.79 -39.83
N LEU A 43 -11.66 28.07 -40.40
CA LEU A 43 -11.75 26.67 -40.76
C LEU A 43 -11.94 25.78 -39.52
N ILE A 44 -11.23 26.10 -38.43
CA ILE A 44 -11.42 25.38 -37.15
C ILE A 44 -12.80 25.64 -36.56
N ALA A 45 -13.24 26.88 -36.54
CA ALA A 45 -14.55 27.24 -36.01
C ALA A 45 -15.67 26.58 -36.83
N ASP A 46 -15.56 26.53 -38.14
CA ASP A 46 -16.50 25.83 -39.02
C ASP A 46 -16.51 24.32 -38.81
N ASN A 47 -15.34 23.71 -38.59
CA ASN A 47 -15.24 22.30 -38.25
C ASN A 47 -15.91 22.02 -36.91
N GLU A 48 -15.64 22.79 -35.86
CA GLU A 48 -16.27 22.63 -34.56
C GLU A 48 -17.80 22.77 -34.64
N LYS A 49 -18.30 23.74 -35.43
CA LYS A 49 -19.72 23.92 -35.63
C LYS A 49 -20.35 22.70 -36.32
N MET A 50 -19.74 22.21 -37.39
CA MET A 50 -20.18 21.03 -38.10
C MET A 50 -20.12 19.76 -37.26
N TYR A 51 -19.11 19.61 -36.39
CA TYR A 51 -19.04 18.50 -35.42
C TYR A 51 -20.20 18.59 -34.43
N ARG A 52 -20.48 19.75 -33.85
CA ARG A 52 -21.60 19.93 -32.90
C ARG A 52 -22.96 19.65 -33.57
N GLU A 53 -23.14 20.13 -34.80
CA GLU A 53 -24.36 19.87 -35.56
C GLU A 53 -24.49 18.38 -35.95
N SER A 54 -23.40 17.71 -36.31
CA SER A 54 -23.43 16.29 -36.61
C SER A 54 -23.74 15.43 -35.38
N ILE A 55 -23.23 15.81 -34.19
CA ILE A 55 -23.54 15.17 -32.92
C ILE A 55 -25.02 15.42 -32.53
N ALA A 56 -25.50 16.63 -32.71
CA ALA A 56 -26.90 16.98 -32.44
C ALA A 56 -27.88 16.19 -33.35
N LEU A 57 -27.47 15.90 -34.60
CA LEU A 57 -28.27 15.07 -35.52
C LEU A 57 -28.12 13.56 -35.23
N MET A 58 -27.08 13.14 -34.52
CA MET A 58 -26.88 11.77 -34.06
C MET A 58 -27.56 11.49 -32.72
N LEU A 59 -27.81 12.54 -31.91
CA LEU A 59 -28.60 12.41 -30.70
C LEU A 59 -30.06 12.20 -31.10
N PRO A 60 -30.76 11.16 -30.63
CA PRO A 60 -32.14 10.94 -30.93
C PRO A 60 -32.96 12.09 -30.34
N THR A 61 -33.49 12.95 -31.21
CA THR A 61 -34.59 13.85 -30.81
C THR A 61 -35.74 12.96 -30.40
N GLY A 62 -36.02 12.92 -29.09
CA GLY A 62 -37.03 12.06 -28.51
C GLY A 62 -38.40 12.22 -29.17
N LYS A 63 -38.74 11.27 -30.00
CA LYS A 63 -40.11 10.79 -30.16
C LYS A 63 -40.14 9.43 -29.51
N GLU A 64 -40.66 9.38 -28.30
CA GLU A 64 -41.07 8.14 -27.65
C GLU A 64 -42.09 7.47 -28.57
N ALA A 65 -41.63 6.43 -29.28
CA ALA A 65 -42.55 5.61 -30.04
C ALA A 65 -43.03 4.51 -29.11
N THR A 66 -44.27 4.64 -28.64
CA THR A 66 -45.01 3.53 -28.01
C THR A 66 -45.30 2.50 -29.11
N ALA A 67 -44.49 1.47 -29.16
CA ALA A 67 -44.65 0.36 -30.10
C ALA A 67 -45.32 -0.83 -29.41
N SER A 68 -46.35 -1.39 -30.06
CA SER A 68 -46.89 -2.68 -29.65
C SER A 68 -45.84 -3.79 -29.84
N MET A 69 -45.96 -4.90 -29.10
CA MET A 69 -44.97 -5.97 -29.10
C MET A 69 -44.72 -6.58 -30.49
N ASN A 70 -45.64 -6.43 -31.44
CA ASN A 70 -45.49 -6.88 -32.81
C ASN A 70 -44.60 -5.96 -33.65
N ASP A 71 -44.46 -4.67 -33.28
CA ASP A 71 -43.62 -3.72 -34.00
C ASP A 71 -42.18 -3.66 -33.45
N PHE A 72 -41.95 -4.28 -32.29
CA PHE A 72 -40.68 -4.25 -31.60
C PHE A 72 -39.52 -4.79 -32.47
N ALA A 73 -39.74 -5.96 -33.08
CA ALA A 73 -38.72 -6.60 -33.95
C ALA A 73 -38.46 -5.79 -35.23
N LYS A 74 -39.47 -5.05 -35.73
CA LYS A 74 -39.36 -4.18 -36.90
C LYS A 74 -38.54 -2.94 -36.57
N VAL A 75 -38.86 -2.27 -35.46
CA VAL A 75 -38.13 -1.09 -34.99
C VAL A 75 -36.66 -1.42 -34.65
N LEU A 76 -36.39 -2.58 -34.06
CA LEU A 76 -35.03 -3.01 -33.80
C LEU A 76 -34.23 -3.26 -35.08
N ARG A 77 -34.84 -3.89 -36.10
CA ARG A 77 -34.18 -4.12 -37.40
C ARG A 77 -33.91 -2.84 -38.16
N GLU A 78 -34.86 -1.90 -38.16
CA GLU A 78 -34.71 -0.61 -38.83
C GLU A 78 -33.65 0.26 -38.12
N ASN A 79 -33.58 0.23 -36.79
CA ASN A 79 -32.57 0.99 -36.04
C ASN A 79 -31.18 0.36 -36.11
N ALA A 80 -31.08 -0.99 -36.13
CA ALA A 80 -29.83 -1.69 -36.35
C ALA A 80 -29.26 -1.44 -37.74
N ALA A 81 -30.11 -1.43 -38.76
CA ALA A 81 -29.74 -1.09 -40.16
C ALA A 81 -29.31 0.37 -40.31
N ALA A 82 -29.84 1.29 -39.50
CA ALA A 82 -29.50 2.71 -39.48
C ALA A 82 -28.36 3.08 -38.54
N GLY A 83 -27.80 2.13 -37.79
CA GLY A 83 -26.73 2.36 -36.79
C GLY A 83 -27.14 3.30 -35.65
N ARG A 84 -28.42 3.35 -35.29
CA ARG A 84 -28.98 4.22 -34.25
C ARG A 84 -29.23 3.43 -32.96
N GLN A 85 -28.89 4.03 -31.82
CA GLN A 85 -29.32 3.53 -30.51
C GLN A 85 -30.78 3.95 -30.30
N SER A 86 -31.68 2.99 -30.02
CA SER A 86 -33.07 3.24 -29.75
C SER A 86 -33.42 2.94 -28.29
N LYS A 87 -34.06 3.89 -27.62
CA LYS A 87 -34.71 3.68 -26.33
C LYS A 87 -36.17 3.36 -26.59
N ILE A 88 -36.57 2.12 -26.36
CA ILE A 88 -37.95 1.67 -26.54
C ILE A 88 -38.56 1.54 -25.14
N THR A 89 -39.65 2.28 -24.88
CA THR A 89 -40.42 2.15 -23.65
C THR A 89 -41.60 1.23 -23.94
N VAL A 90 -41.65 0.08 -23.31
CA VAL A 90 -42.78 -0.87 -23.42
C VAL A 90 -43.70 -0.64 -22.23
N GLU A 91 -44.94 -0.18 -22.51
CA GLU A 91 -46.00 -0.10 -21.49
C GLU A 91 -46.62 -1.48 -21.30
N ARG A 92 -45.98 -2.33 -20.50
CA ARG A 92 -46.58 -3.51 -19.87
C ARG A 92 -45.82 -3.90 -18.62
N GLU A 93 -46.56 -4.51 -17.68
CA GLU A 93 -46.13 -4.93 -16.33
C GLU A 93 -44.61 -4.93 -16.11
N ALA A 94 -44.18 -4.09 -15.18
CA ALA A 94 -42.74 -3.87 -14.91
C ALA A 94 -42.02 -5.21 -14.75
N ILE A 95 -41.21 -5.56 -15.75
CA ILE A 95 -40.25 -6.66 -15.64
C ILE A 95 -39.33 -6.30 -14.44
N LYS A 96 -39.42 -7.09 -13.37
CA LYS A 96 -38.62 -6.86 -12.19
C LYS A 96 -37.14 -7.10 -12.52
N VAL A 97 -36.26 -6.38 -11.87
CA VAL A 97 -34.79 -6.54 -12.01
C VAL A 97 -34.38 -8.00 -11.77
N SER A 98 -35.08 -8.73 -10.89
CA SER A 98 -34.87 -10.15 -10.66
C SER A 98 -35.08 -11.02 -11.88
N ASP A 99 -36.05 -10.66 -12.75
CA ASP A 99 -36.42 -11.45 -13.94
C ASP A 99 -35.42 -11.20 -15.09
N VAL A 100 -34.80 -10.02 -15.10
CA VAL A 100 -33.81 -9.61 -16.09
C VAL A 100 -32.39 -10.05 -15.69
N ASN A 101 -32.12 -10.16 -14.39
CA ASN A 101 -30.80 -10.55 -13.86
C ASN A 101 -30.40 -11.99 -14.25
N GLY A 102 -31.38 -12.91 -14.34
CA GLY A 102 -31.17 -14.29 -14.80
C GLY A 102 -30.85 -14.41 -16.29
N GLY A 103 -31.19 -13.40 -17.11
CA GLY A 103 -30.95 -13.37 -18.55
C GLY A 103 -29.73 -12.58 -19.02
N GLY A 104 -28.96 -11.99 -18.10
CA GLY A 104 -27.76 -11.20 -18.44
C GLY A 104 -28.05 -9.87 -19.15
N LEU A 105 -29.30 -9.38 -19.11
CA LEU A 105 -29.74 -8.14 -19.76
C LEU A 105 -29.53 -6.89 -18.93
N VAL A 106 -29.23 -7.04 -17.63
CA VAL A 106 -28.89 -5.92 -16.75
C VAL A 106 -27.41 -5.62 -16.89
N SER A 107 -27.08 -4.40 -17.25
CA SER A 107 -25.68 -3.96 -17.26
C SER A 107 -25.11 -3.98 -15.84
N VAL A 108 -24.09 -4.77 -15.61
CA VAL A 108 -23.34 -4.78 -14.36
C VAL A 108 -22.41 -3.55 -14.36
N ASN A 109 -22.71 -2.58 -13.52
CA ASN A 109 -21.79 -1.48 -13.25
C ASN A 109 -20.72 -1.99 -12.27
N LEU A 110 -19.56 -2.35 -12.79
CA LEU A 110 -18.42 -2.70 -11.98
C LEU A 110 -17.94 -1.43 -11.26
N GLN A 111 -18.03 -1.43 -9.93
CA GLN A 111 -17.40 -0.41 -9.09
C GLN A 111 -15.90 -0.71 -8.99
N ASP A 112 -15.12 0.26 -8.51
CA ASP A 112 -13.71 0.04 -8.22
C ASP A 112 -13.55 -1.09 -7.22
N ALA A 113 -12.53 -1.95 -7.45
CA ALA A 113 -12.24 -3.05 -6.56
C ALA A 113 -11.84 -2.52 -5.18
N ILE A 114 -12.45 -3.05 -4.13
CA ILE A 114 -12.09 -2.73 -2.75
C ILE A 114 -10.90 -3.62 -2.38
N GLY A 115 -9.75 -2.99 -2.14
CA GLY A 115 -8.54 -3.69 -1.71
C GLY A 115 -8.63 -4.19 -0.26
N PRO A 116 -7.74 -5.09 0.16
CA PRO A 116 -7.66 -5.55 1.53
C PRO A 116 -7.30 -4.39 2.46
N LEU A 117 -7.86 -4.40 3.69
CA LEU A 117 -7.41 -3.50 4.75
C LEU A 117 -6.03 -3.93 5.21
N VAL A 118 -5.02 -3.16 4.90
CA VAL A 118 -3.63 -3.44 5.24
C VAL A 118 -3.09 -2.30 6.09
N GLU A 119 -2.46 -2.67 7.20
CA GLU A 119 -1.72 -1.74 8.01
C GLU A 119 -0.53 -1.19 7.20
N GLY A 120 -0.42 0.13 7.12
CA GLY A 120 0.68 0.80 6.40
C GLY A 120 2.05 0.54 7.05
N LEU A 121 3.10 1.01 6.41
CA LEU A 121 4.45 0.87 6.94
C LEU A 121 4.63 1.72 8.21
N ILE A 122 4.72 1.05 9.37
CA ILE A 122 4.89 1.71 10.67
C ILE A 122 6.34 2.11 10.90
N CYS A 123 7.27 1.50 10.18
CA CYS A 123 8.71 1.71 10.34
C CYS A 123 9.13 3.18 10.32
N SER A 124 8.54 3.99 9.44
CA SER A 124 8.82 5.43 9.37
C SER A 124 8.31 6.21 10.59
N LYS A 125 7.16 5.81 11.15
CA LYS A 125 6.57 6.44 12.35
C LYS A 125 7.38 6.13 13.59
N VAL A 126 7.91 4.92 13.67
CA VAL A 126 8.74 4.43 14.78
C VAL A 126 10.18 4.93 14.68
N GLY A 127 10.61 5.44 13.51
CA GLY A 127 11.94 6.00 13.30
C GLY A 127 13.01 4.97 12.94
N ILE A 128 12.63 3.88 12.28
CA ILE A 128 13.57 2.87 11.76
C ILE A 128 14.33 3.45 10.56
N PRO A 129 15.67 3.45 10.57
CA PRO A 129 16.46 3.82 9.39
C PRO A 129 16.25 2.81 8.26
N MET A 130 15.81 3.29 7.09
CA MET A 130 15.60 2.46 5.91
C MET A 130 16.42 2.97 4.71
N PRO A 131 17.74 2.76 4.70
CA PRO A 131 18.56 3.12 3.54
C PRO A 131 18.19 2.25 2.33
N THR A 132 18.20 2.86 1.16
CA THR A 132 17.87 2.23 -0.12
C THR A 132 19.04 2.28 -1.08
N GLY A 133 19.06 1.40 -2.10
CA GLY A 133 20.12 1.38 -3.10
C GLY A 133 21.47 0.86 -2.58
N LEU A 134 21.44 0.04 -1.53
CA LEU A 134 22.65 -0.56 -0.99
C LEU A 134 23.25 -1.60 -1.96
N ALA A 135 24.58 -1.69 -1.98
CA ALA A 135 25.30 -2.68 -2.75
C ALA A 135 26.31 -3.41 -1.85
N GLY A 136 26.34 -4.75 -1.94
CA GLY A 136 27.18 -5.56 -1.08
C GLY A 136 26.70 -5.65 0.37
N ASP A 137 27.57 -6.06 1.28
CA ASP A 137 27.24 -6.15 2.71
C ASP A 137 27.21 -4.74 3.33
N TYR A 138 26.18 -4.44 4.11
CA TYR A 138 26.10 -3.19 4.86
C TYR A 138 26.70 -3.42 6.25
N VAL A 139 27.84 -2.78 6.54
CA VAL A 139 28.64 -3.06 7.71
C VAL A 139 28.69 -1.87 8.66
N TRP A 140 28.43 -2.12 9.94
CA TRP A 140 28.61 -1.16 11.03
C TRP A 140 29.80 -1.58 11.88
N PRO A 141 30.85 -0.73 12.01
CA PRO A 141 31.87 -0.91 13.02
C PRO A 141 31.27 -0.64 14.40
N VAL A 142 31.47 -1.57 15.31
CA VAL A 142 31.02 -1.44 16.71
C VAL A 142 32.26 -1.45 17.60
N TYR A 143 32.33 -0.52 18.50
CA TYR A 143 33.37 -0.45 19.53
C TYR A 143 32.72 -0.41 20.91
N GLU A 144 33.42 -0.97 21.87
CA GLU A 144 33.00 -0.97 23.27
C GLU A 144 33.75 0.12 24.06
N ALA A 145 33.11 0.58 25.14
CA ALA A 145 33.74 1.55 26.02
C ALA A 145 34.91 0.93 26.79
N ILE A 146 35.97 1.71 26.95
CA ILE A 146 37.08 1.37 27.85
C ILE A 146 36.80 1.97 29.23
N THR A 147 37.28 1.27 30.26
CA THR A 147 37.17 1.73 31.65
C THR A 147 38.35 2.62 32.00
N ALA A 148 38.08 3.82 32.46
CA ALA A 148 39.11 4.69 33.04
C ALA A 148 39.54 4.14 34.40
N THR A 149 40.82 4.13 34.66
CA THR A 149 41.40 3.72 35.94
C THR A 149 42.04 4.91 36.65
N ILE A 150 41.97 4.90 37.96
CA ILE A 150 42.65 5.88 38.82
C ILE A 150 43.91 5.23 39.32
N ALA A 151 45.04 5.91 39.22
CA ALA A 151 46.31 5.46 39.78
C ALA A 151 46.86 6.49 40.77
N ASP A 152 47.57 6.01 41.75
CA ASP A 152 48.29 6.85 42.70
C ASP A 152 49.51 7.50 42.04
N GLU A 153 50.07 8.49 42.74
CA GLU A 153 51.26 9.20 42.27
C GLU A 153 52.45 8.21 42.00
N GLY A 154 52.98 8.27 40.78
CA GLY A 154 54.10 7.42 40.37
C GLY A 154 53.70 6.02 39.89
N VAL A 155 52.44 5.64 39.91
CA VAL A 155 51.90 4.36 39.38
C VAL A 155 51.43 4.53 37.95
N ALA A 156 51.85 3.64 37.03
CA ALA A 156 51.43 3.66 35.66
C ALA A 156 49.94 3.29 35.55
N LEU A 157 49.18 4.04 34.72
CA LEU A 157 47.81 3.68 34.37
C LEU A 157 47.75 2.37 33.57
N THR A 158 46.73 1.59 33.82
CA THR A 158 46.51 0.36 33.06
C THR A 158 46.05 0.68 31.63
N GLU A 159 46.79 0.21 30.64
CA GLU A 159 46.42 0.37 29.24
C GLU A 159 45.25 -0.55 28.90
N SER A 160 44.24 -0.02 28.17
CA SER A 160 43.10 -0.78 27.68
C SER A 160 43.07 -0.72 26.17
N THR A 161 42.90 -1.85 25.54
CA THR A 161 42.70 -1.96 24.08
C THR A 161 41.22 -1.74 23.77
N ILE A 162 40.90 -0.95 22.76
CA ILE A 162 39.50 -0.79 22.29
C ILE A 162 39.12 -2.05 21.49
N PRO A 163 38.15 -2.86 21.97
CA PRO A 163 37.68 -3.98 21.19
C PRO A 163 36.83 -3.50 20.02
N LEU A 164 37.27 -3.79 18.82
CA LEU A 164 36.57 -3.47 17.58
C LEU A 164 35.89 -4.72 17.04
N SER A 165 34.63 -4.64 16.80
CA SER A 165 33.83 -5.66 16.14
C SER A 165 33.04 -5.07 14.96
N LYS A 166 32.51 -5.93 14.11
CA LYS A 166 31.67 -5.51 12.99
C LYS A 166 30.36 -6.27 13.02
N LEU A 167 29.28 -5.55 12.82
CA LEU A 167 27.96 -6.11 12.52
C LEU A 167 27.66 -5.87 11.05
N SER A 168 27.13 -6.86 10.36
CA SER A 168 26.79 -6.74 8.95
C SER A 168 25.37 -7.21 8.69
N ALA A 169 24.62 -6.45 7.90
CA ALA A 169 23.38 -6.89 7.30
C ALA A 169 23.66 -7.39 5.89
N LYS A 170 23.22 -8.62 5.61
CA LYS A 170 23.32 -9.24 4.29
C LYS A 170 21.98 -9.16 3.58
N PRO A 171 21.98 -9.04 2.25
CA PRO A 171 20.75 -9.08 1.47
C PRO A 171 20.13 -10.48 1.51
N TYR A 172 18.83 -10.52 1.75
CA TYR A 172 18.00 -11.71 1.65
C TYR A 172 16.84 -11.40 0.73
N ARG A 173 16.64 -12.27 -0.25
CA ARG A 173 15.56 -12.12 -1.20
C ARG A 173 14.20 -12.30 -0.53
N VAL A 174 13.37 -11.31 -0.68
CA VAL A 174 11.96 -11.29 -0.30
C VAL A 174 11.16 -11.14 -1.58
N GLY A 175 10.16 -11.96 -1.79
CA GLY A 175 9.36 -11.87 -2.99
C GLY A 175 7.98 -12.44 -2.79
N CYS A 176 7.06 -11.96 -3.60
CA CYS A 176 5.72 -12.47 -3.73
C CYS A 176 5.32 -12.51 -5.19
N GLY A 177 4.38 -13.37 -5.54
CA GLY A 177 3.91 -13.48 -6.91
C GLY A 177 2.51 -14.06 -6.99
N THR A 178 1.90 -13.85 -8.14
CA THR A 178 0.58 -14.39 -8.46
C THR A 178 0.53 -14.84 -9.90
N ILE A 179 -0.32 -15.81 -10.17
CA ILE A 179 -0.56 -16.33 -11.51
C ILE A 179 -1.96 -15.92 -11.93
N VAL A 180 -2.07 -15.29 -13.09
CA VAL A 180 -3.34 -14.81 -13.64
C VAL A 180 -3.54 -15.40 -15.04
N THR A 181 -4.72 -15.94 -15.33
CA THR A 181 -5.01 -16.47 -16.66
C THR A 181 -5.18 -15.34 -17.68
N ARG A 182 -4.78 -15.57 -18.93
CA ARG A 182 -4.96 -14.59 -20.01
C ARG A 182 -6.43 -14.27 -20.27
N GLU A 183 -7.31 -15.23 -20.03
CA GLU A 183 -8.76 -15.02 -20.14
C GLU A 183 -9.24 -13.97 -19.15
N SER A 184 -8.79 -14.07 -17.86
CA SER A 184 -9.11 -13.08 -16.83
C SER A 184 -8.52 -11.70 -17.16
N LEU A 185 -7.28 -11.64 -17.67
CA LEU A 185 -6.67 -10.38 -18.09
C LEU A 185 -7.45 -9.72 -19.22
N ASN A 186 -7.83 -10.47 -20.24
CA ASN A 186 -8.56 -9.95 -21.39
C ASN A 186 -9.99 -9.49 -21.01
N GLN A 187 -10.66 -10.21 -20.10
CA GLN A 187 -12.02 -9.88 -19.68
C GLN A 187 -12.05 -8.71 -18.68
N SER A 188 -11.01 -8.54 -17.90
CA SER A 188 -10.95 -7.49 -16.84
C SER A 188 -10.62 -6.09 -17.35
N LYS A 189 -10.29 -5.91 -18.62
CA LYS A 189 -9.91 -4.62 -19.23
C LYS A 189 -8.83 -3.86 -18.43
N GLY A 190 -7.82 -4.57 -17.93
CA GLY A 190 -6.70 -4.00 -17.17
C GLY A 190 -6.96 -3.82 -15.66
N MET A 191 -8.16 -4.15 -15.16
CA MET A 191 -8.44 -4.05 -13.72
C MET A 191 -7.54 -4.99 -12.90
N ILE A 192 -7.38 -6.24 -13.34
CA ILE A 192 -6.56 -7.24 -12.64
C ILE A 192 -5.10 -6.82 -12.59
N GLU A 193 -4.55 -6.28 -13.68
CA GLU A 193 -3.18 -5.76 -13.68
C GLU A 193 -3.00 -4.66 -12.64
N ARG A 194 -3.93 -3.69 -12.56
CA ARG A 194 -3.92 -2.64 -11.55
C ARG A 194 -3.96 -3.23 -10.14
N ILE A 195 -4.83 -4.20 -9.87
CA ILE A 195 -4.92 -4.88 -8.57
C ILE A 195 -3.61 -5.58 -8.22
N VAL A 196 -2.99 -6.28 -9.18
CA VAL A 196 -1.71 -6.96 -8.97
C VAL A 196 -0.59 -5.98 -8.64
N HIS A 197 -0.51 -4.86 -9.36
CA HIS A 197 0.46 -3.78 -9.07
C HIS A 197 0.28 -3.15 -7.68
N GLU A 198 -0.91 -3.20 -7.12
CA GLU A 198 -1.23 -2.65 -5.81
C GLU A 198 -1.00 -3.67 -4.69
N ILE A 199 -1.40 -4.92 -4.88
CA ILE A 199 -1.31 -5.98 -3.86
C ILE A 199 0.12 -6.47 -3.63
N LEU A 200 0.93 -6.64 -4.67
CA LEU A 200 2.27 -7.20 -4.50
C LEU A 200 3.19 -6.33 -3.63
N PRO A 201 3.27 -5.00 -3.81
CA PRO A 201 4.03 -4.14 -2.89
C PRO A 201 3.49 -4.18 -1.47
N LEU A 202 2.15 -4.18 -1.29
CA LEU A 202 1.53 -4.27 0.04
C LEU A 202 1.91 -5.58 0.75
N SER A 203 1.99 -6.69 0.04
CA SER A 203 2.40 -7.98 0.61
C SER A 203 3.85 -7.95 1.11
N ILE A 204 4.75 -7.29 0.39
CA ILE A 204 6.14 -7.08 0.85
C ILE A 204 6.18 -6.20 2.10
N LEU A 205 5.40 -5.09 2.12
CA LEU A 205 5.32 -4.22 3.29
C LEU A 205 4.81 -4.96 4.53
N GLN A 206 3.81 -5.83 4.38
CA GLN A 206 3.32 -6.69 5.46
C GLN A 206 4.42 -7.60 6.00
N LEU A 207 5.19 -8.23 5.11
CA LEU A 207 6.28 -9.09 5.52
C LEU A 207 7.38 -8.31 6.25
N VAL A 208 7.74 -7.12 5.78
CA VAL A 208 8.70 -6.22 6.44
C VAL A 208 8.23 -5.87 7.85
N ASN A 209 6.99 -5.44 8.01
CA ASN A 209 6.39 -5.17 9.31
C ASN A 209 6.43 -6.41 10.22
N LYS A 210 6.07 -7.58 9.68
CA LYS A 210 6.09 -8.85 10.43
C LYS A 210 7.50 -9.23 10.87
N VAL A 211 8.51 -9.05 10.02
CA VAL A 211 9.91 -9.32 10.37
C VAL A 211 10.37 -8.43 11.53
N LEU A 212 10.02 -7.14 11.51
CA LEU A 212 10.51 -6.16 12.47
C LEU A 212 9.80 -6.25 13.83
N PHE A 213 8.49 -6.49 13.83
CA PHE A 213 7.68 -6.40 15.06
C PHE A 213 7.30 -7.73 15.69
N SER A 214 7.38 -8.86 14.94
CA SER A 214 7.04 -10.15 15.49
C SER A 214 8.06 -10.62 16.53
N PRO A 215 7.60 -11.18 17.67
CA PRO A 215 8.46 -11.84 18.64
C PRO A 215 8.98 -13.19 18.17
N THR A 216 8.43 -13.72 17.07
CA THR A 216 8.83 -15.01 16.47
C THR A 216 9.52 -14.79 15.13
N LYS A 217 10.49 -15.66 14.84
CA LYS A 217 11.18 -15.63 13.53
C LYS A 217 10.18 -15.95 12.41
N VAL A 218 10.16 -15.12 11.38
CA VAL A 218 9.31 -15.33 10.20
C VAL A 218 9.78 -16.53 9.38
N SER A 219 11.10 -16.76 9.31
CA SER A 219 11.69 -17.94 8.69
C SER A 219 12.61 -18.63 9.69
N PRO A 220 12.54 -19.97 9.81
CA PRO A 220 13.43 -20.71 10.70
C PRO A 220 14.88 -20.75 10.20
N THR A 221 15.09 -20.65 8.89
CA THR A 221 16.39 -20.84 8.25
C THR A 221 17.11 -19.53 7.90
N LEU A 222 16.37 -18.45 7.61
CA LEU A 222 16.96 -17.19 7.18
C LEU A 222 17.14 -16.25 8.38
N PRO A 223 18.30 -15.58 8.51
CA PRO A 223 18.59 -14.68 9.61
C PRO A 223 18.00 -13.27 9.42
N LEU A 224 16.95 -13.10 8.62
CA LEU A 224 16.20 -11.87 8.53
C LEU A 224 15.27 -11.77 9.75
N VAL A 225 15.79 -11.19 10.83
CA VAL A 225 15.19 -11.25 12.17
C VAL A 225 15.11 -9.86 12.77
N GLY A 226 13.93 -9.51 13.26
CA GLY A 226 13.72 -8.27 14.02
C GLY A 226 14.28 -8.34 15.44
N PRO A 227 14.28 -7.21 16.18
CA PRO A 227 14.91 -7.12 17.49
C PRO A 227 14.25 -8.03 18.52
N PHE A 228 12.94 -8.19 18.44
CA PHE A 228 12.16 -8.98 19.40
C PHE A 228 12.32 -10.50 19.21
N ALA A 229 12.40 -10.95 17.96
CA ALA A 229 12.55 -12.37 17.64
C ALA A 229 13.95 -12.91 18.00
N GLY A 230 14.89 -12.03 18.34
CA GLY A 230 16.22 -12.39 18.88
C GLY A 230 16.30 -12.46 20.39
N ILE A 231 15.23 -12.07 21.12
CA ILE A 231 15.19 -12.13 22.58
C ILE A 231 14.73 -13.51 23.02
N GLU A 232 15.47 -14.15 23.91
CA GLU A 232 15.10 -15.46 24.45
C GLU A 232 13.95 -15.32 25.45
N SER A 233 13.11 -16.37 25.56
CA SER A 233 11.92 -16.35 26.43
C SER A 233 12.24 -16.11 27.91
N LYS A 234 13.45 -16.47 28.37
CA LYS A 234 13.94 -16.20 29.74
C LYS A 234 14.20 -14.71 30.00
N ASP A 235 14.45 -13.94 28.95
CA ASP A 235 14.79 -12.52 29.02
C ASP A 235 13.56 -11.61 28.83
N TYR A 236 12.39 -12.20 28.64
CA TYR A 236 11.15 -11.46 28.59
C TYR A 236 10.86 -10.75 29.90
N TYR A 237 10.36 -9.53 29.81
CA TYR A 237 9.88 -8.81 30.98
C TYR A 237 8.46 -9.29 31.31
N ALA A 238 8.31 -9.87 32.52
CA ALA A 238 6.99 -10.34 32.96
C ALA A 238 6.08 -9.14 33.27
N LEU A 239 4.89 -9.16 32.69
CA LEU A 239 3.82 -8.20 32.89
C LEU A 239 2.59 -8.91 33.41
N SER A 240 1.74 -8.20 34.13
CA SER A 240 0.41 -8.67 34.51
C SER A 240 -0.46 -8.91 33.27
N THR A 241 -1.57 -9.63 33.39
CA THR A 241 -2.53 -9.84 32.29
C THR A 241 -3.02 -8.51 31.72
N GLU A 242 -3.33 -7.58 32.62
CA GLU A 242 -3.55 -6.16 32.31
C GLU A 242 -2.38 -5.37 32.90
N PRO A 243 -1.44 -4.90 32.07
CA PRO A 243 -0.23 -4.23 32.56
C PRO A 243 -0.54 -2.95 33.32
N THR A 244 0.02 -2.83 34.50
CA THR A 244 -0.11 -1.61 35.32
C THR A 244 0.85 -0.52 34.84
N TYR A 245 0.51 0.73 35.11
CA TYR A 245 1.39 1.88 34.82
C TYR A 245 2.78 1.71 35.45
N LYS A 246 2.85 1.21 36.68
CA LYS A 246 4.11 0.96 37.40
C LYS A 246 5.00 -0.05 36.69
N GLU A 247 4.42 -1.10 36.12
CA GLU A 247 5.18 -2.12 35.36
C GLU A 247 5.76 -1.54 34.05
N LEU A 248 4.97 -0.74 33.32
CA LEU A 248 5.41 -0.09 32.09
C LEU A 248 6.52 0.93 32.35
N VAL A 249 6.39 1.76 33.40
CA VAL A 249 7.46 2.69 33.80
C VAL A 249 8.74 1.94 34.22
N ARG A 250 8.62 0.82 34.94
CA ARG A 250 9.79 -0.02 35.28
C ARG A 250 10.45 -0.64 34.02
N MET A 251 9.65 -1.05 33.04
CA MET A 251 10.14 -1.52 31.75
C MET A 251 10.99 -0.45 31.05
N LYS A 252 10.50 0.80 31.01
CA LYS A 252 11.26 1.96 30.54
C LYS A 252 12.56 2.14 31.34
N GLY A 253 12.49 2.10 32.66
CA GLY A 253 13.66 2.23 33.55
C GLY A 253 14.75 1.19 33.30
N LYS A 254 14.38 -0.06 32.95
CA LYS A 254 15.33 -1.11 32.61
C LYS A 254 16.15 -0.82 31.35
N ILE A 255 15.56 -0.19 30.32
CA ILE A 255 16.29 0.20 29.11
C ILE A 255 17.19 1.40 29.40
N LEU A 256 16.66 2.42 30.07
CA LEU A 256 17.44 3.60 30.43
C LEU A 256 18.63 3.25 31.32
N GLY A 257 18.47 2.30 32.24
CA GLY A 257 19.55 1.79 33.10
C GLY A 257 20.70 1.11 32.33
N LYS A 258 20.49 0.75 31.07
CA LYS A 258 21.55 0.23 30.17
C LYS A 258 22.29 1.34 29.39
N GLY A 259 22.00 2.61 29.66
CA GLY A 259 22.67 3.75 29.02
C GLY A 259 22.05 4.19 27.68
N ILE A 260 20.84 3.72 27.37
CA ILE A 260 20.11 4.14 26.15
C ILE A 260 19.42 5.47 26.42
N ASP A 261 19.49 6.41 25.44
CA ASP A 261 18.80 7.67 25.49
C ASP A 261 17.28 7.46 25.40
N GLY A 262 16.54 8.07 26.34
CA GLY A 262 15.08 7.95 26.40
C GLY A 262 14.31 8.74 25.34
N ALA A 263 14.96 9.63 24.59
CA ALA A 263 14.30 10.56 23.69
C ALA A 263 13.63 9.87 22.46
N HIS A 264 14.14 8.72 22.05
CA HIS A 264 13.68 8.00 20.87
C HIS A 264 13.06 6.64 21.18
N LEU A 265 12.79 6.38 22.45
CA LEU A 265 12.06 5.17 22.85
C LEU A 265 10.63 5.23 22.37
N CYS A 266 10.09 4.11 21.94
CA CYS A 266 8.66 3.96 21.69
C CYS A 266 8.16 2.56 22.10
N TYR A 267 6.90 2.53 22.54
CA TYR A 267 6.18 1.31 22.77
C TYR A 267 5.53 0.82 21.47
N VAL A 268 5.54 -0.48 21.27
CA VAL A 268 4.79 -1.14 20.19
C VAL A 268 3.96 -2.25 20.81
N MET A 269 2.66 -2.25 20.52
CA MET A 269 1.71 -3.22 21.05
C MET A 269 0.56 -3.46 20.09
N THR A 270 -0.32 -4.41 20.36
CA THR A 270 -1.52 -4.60 19.57
C THR A 270 -2.53 -3.47 19.82
N GLN A 271 -3.47 -3.28 18.87
CA GLN A 271 -4.52 -2.26 19.01
C GLN A 271 -5.41 -2.53 20.21
N ASP A 272 -5.72 -3.81 20.48
CA ASP A 272 -6.53 -4.20 21.62
C ASP A 272 -5.85 -3.90 22.96
N MET A 273 -4.54 -4.20 23.07
CA MET A 273 -3.77 -3.86 24.26
C MET A 273 -3.72 -2.34 24.48
N LYS A 274 -3.56 -1.57 23.40
CA LYS A 274 -3.60 -0.10 23.48
C LYS A 274 -4.96 0.38 24.00
N ALA A 275 -6.06 -0.16 23.48
CA ALA A 275 -7.40 0.20 23.92
C ALA A 275 -7.65 -0.14 25.41
N ILE A 276 -7.14 -1.28 25.89
CA ILE A 276 -7.18 -1.64 27.31
C ILE A 276 -6.44 -0.61 28.16
N LEU A 277 -5.23 -0.18 27.72
CA LEU A 277 -4.44 0.81 28.47
C LEU A 277 -5.01 2.23 28.41
N GLU A 278 -5.78 2.57 27.37
CA GLU A 278 -6.53 3.83 27.27
C GLU A 278 -7.77 3.84 28.17
N ALA A 279 -8.34 2.67 28.46
CA ALA A 279 -9.49 2.52 29.34
C ALA A 279 -9.10 2.31 30.81
N THR A 280 -7.86 1.88 31.09
CA THR A 280 -7.40 1.56 32.44
C THR A 280 -6.86 2.81 33.15
N PRO A 281 -7.38 3.18 34.34
CA PRO A 281 -6.86 4.31 35.11
C PRO A 281 -5.44 4.02 35.62
N ARG A 282 -4.61 5.06 35.66
CA ARG A 282 -3.22 4.98 36.12
C ARG A 282 -3.11 4.61 37.60
N ASP A 283 -3.93 5.23 38.41
CA ASP A 283 -4.01 5.05 39.85
C ASP A 283 -5.47 5.19 40.31
N ALA A 284 -5.81 4.53 41.42
CA ALA A 284 -7.16 4.62 42.00
C ALA A 284 -7.49 6.08 42.37
N GLY A 285 -8.44 6.70 41.66
CA GLY A 285 -8.95 8.04 41.96
C GLY A 285 -8.25 9.19 41.25
N SER A 286 -7.25 8.95 40.38
CA SER A 286 -6.55 10.03 39.67
C SER A 286 -7.32 10.57 38.46
N GLY A 287 -8.24 9.80 37.88
CA GLY A 287 -8.92 10.15 36.63
C GLY A 287 -8.03 10.18 35.39
N LEU A 288 -6.73 9.89 35.52
CA LEU A 288 -5.78 9.80 34.44
C LEU A 288 -5.66 8.36 33.95
N MET A 289 -5.64 8.15 32.65
CA MET A 289 -5.47 6.82 32.06
C MET A 289 -3.99 6.46 31.92
N ILE A 290 -3.68 5.18 31.75
CA ILE A 290 -2.30 4.69 31.55
C ILE A 290 -1.75 5.22 30.25
N CYS A 291 -2.52 5.15 29.17
CA CYS A 291 -2.18 5.69 27.86
C CYS A 291 -3.02 6.94 27.58
N GLU A 292 -2.37 8.09 27.47
CA GLU A 292 -3.01 9.37 27.15
C GLU A 292 -2.30 10.01 25.94
N ASN A 293 -3.09 10.46 24.97
CA ASN A 293 -2.58 11.10 23.75
C ASN A 293 -1.48 10.26 23.07
N ASP A 294 -1.70 8.96 22.94
CA ASP A 294 -0.74 8.01 22.35
C ASP A 294 0.61 7.97 23.08
N LYS A 295 0.65 8.25 24.39
CA LYS A 295 1.87 8.21 25.20
C LYS A 295 1.67 7.50 26.53
N ILE A 296 2.70 6.77 26.95
CA ILE A 296 2.80 6.17 28.28
C ILE A 296 4.08 6.72 28.94
N ALA A 297 3.94 7.39 30.05
CA ALA A 297 5.06 8.01 30.77
C ALA A 297 5.95 8.90 29.86
N GLY A 298 5.32 9.64 28.93
CA GLY A 298 6.01 10.51 27.97
C GLY A 298 6.62 9.81 26.76
N VAL A 299 6.53 8.47 26.67
CA VAL A 299 7.01 7.66 25.54
C VAL A 299 5.87 7.41 24.56
N PRO A 300 6.04 7.67 23.26
CA PRO A 300 5.01 7.40 22.27
C PRO A 300 4.67 5.90 22.16
N VAL A 301 3.41 5.62 21.84
CA VAL A 301 2.86 4.28 21.68
C VAL A 301 2.39 4.12 20.24
N TYR A 302 2.85 3.08 19.58
CA TYR A 302 2.39 2.71 18.25
C TYR A 302 1.69 1.36 18.32
N ALA A 303 0.49 1.29 17.76
CA ALA A 303 -0.23 0.04 17.61
C ALA A 303 0.15 -0.65 16.31
N SER A 304 0.35 -1.97 16.38
CA SER A 304 0.63 -2.80 15.21
C SER A 304 0.01 -4.19 15.37
N ASN A 305 -0.63 -4.66 14.30
CA ASN A 305 -1.20 -6.00 14.24
C ASN A 305 -0.12 -7.09 14.01
N TYR A 306 1.13 -6.70 13.78
CA TYR A 306 2.25 -7.64 13.54
C TYR A 306 2.98 -8.06 14.81
N ILE A 307 2.73 -7.41 15.93
CA ILE A 307 3.15 -7.89 17.23
C ILE A 307 2.13 -8.93 17.72
N THR A 308 2.61 -10.02 18.31
CA THR A 308 1.73 -11.08 18.83
C THR A 308 0.95 -10.58 20.04
N GLU A 309 -0.30 -10.98 20.17
CA GLU A 309 -1.13 -10.69 21.35
C GLU A 309 -0.43 -11.09 22.65
N GLY A 310 -0.64 -10.30 23.69
CA GLY A 310 0.00 -10.51 24.98
C GLY A 310 1.48 -10.10 25.03
N PHE A 311 2.00 -9.44 23.98
CA PHE A 311 3.33 -8.88 24.00
C PHE A 311 3.31 -7.35 23.87
N ILE A 312 4.21 -6.70 24.60
CA ILE A 312 4.47 -5.26 24.52
C ILE A 312 5.95 -5.07 24.24
N GLY A 313 6.26 -4.51 23.10
CA GLY A 313 7.63 -4.15 22.72
C GLY A 313 7.97 -2.73 23.19
N LEU A 314 9.17 -2.53 23.69
CA LEU A 314 9.74 -1.21 23.96
C LEU A 314 11.17 -1.18 23.41
N GLY A 315 11.51 -0.12 22.67
CA GLY A 315 12.86 -0.01 22.15
C GLY A 315 13.16 1.32 21.48
N ASP A 316 14.44 1.55 21.24
CA ASP A 316 14.94 2.61 20.39
C ASP A 316 15.24 2.02 18.99
N TRP A 317 14.36 2.30 18.07
CA TRP A 317 14.37 1.68 16.74
C TRP A 317 15.46 2.20 15.80
N ARG A 318 16.18 3.24 16.17
CA ARG A 318 17.39 3.68 15.45
C ARG A 318 18.47 2.62 15.42
N TYR A 319 18.47 1.70 16.40
CA TYR A 319 19.40 0.58 16.47
C TYR A 319 18.95 -0.67 15.70
N GLN A 320 17.87 -0.55 14.91
CA GLN A 320 17.38 -1.63 14.04
C GLN A 320 17.26 -1.14 12.59
N PRO A 321 18.35 -0.82 11.90
CA PRO A 321 18.28 -0.45 10.50
C PRO A 321 17.78 -1.61 9.62
N MET A 322 16.99 -1.28 8.61
CA MET A 322 16.53 -2.20 7.58
C MET A 322 16.89 -1.66 6.21
N GLY A 323 17.87 -2.24 5.57
CA GLY A 323 18.35 -1.81 4.25
C GLY A 323 17.63 -2.49 3.11
N LEU A 324 17.32 -1.74 2.06
CA LEU A 324 16.92 -2.25 0.75
C LEU A 324 18.16 -2.28 -0.15
N PHE A 325 18.54 -3.47 -0.61
CA PHE A 325 19.69 -3.68 -1.50
C PHE A 325 19.20 -3.68 -2.95
N GLY A 326 19.77 -2.77 -3.74
CA GLY A 326 19.32 -2.56 -5.12
C GLY A 326 17.93 -1.91 -5.20
N GLU A 327 17.12 -2.40 -6.12
CA GLU A 327 15.78 -1.89 -6.43
C GLU A 327 14.73 -3.01 -6.30
N LEU A 328 13.46 -2.62 -6.32
CA LEU A 328 12.36 -3.57 -6.44
C LEU A 328 12.26 -4.05 -7.88
N TYR A 329 12.24 -5.37 -8.08
CA TYR A 329 12.14 -6.00 -9.39
C TYR A 329 10.74 -6.54 -9.62
N PHE A 330 10.01 -5.92 -10.53
CA PHE A 330 8.73 -6.42 -11.01
C PHE A 330 8.95 -7.21 -12.29
N ILE A 331 8.61 -8.49 -12.27
CA ILE A 331 8.82 -9.42 -13.38
C ILE A 331 7.44 -9.91 -13.85
N VAL A 332 7.20 -9.79 -15.14
CA VAL A 332 6.04 -10.37 -15.81
C VAL A 332 6.55 -11.53 -16.68
N ASP A 333 6.14 -12.73 -16.33
CA ASP A 333 6.53 -13.94 -17.07
C ASP A 333 5.33 -14.57 -17.80
N PRO A 334 5.23 -14.39 -19.12
CA PRO A 334 4.18 -15.00 -19.93
C PRO A 334 4.51 -16.42 -20.40
N TYR A 335 5.70 -16.96 -20.09
CA TYR A 335 6.22 -18.19 -20.69
C TYR A 335 6.12 -19.40 -19.78
N THR A 336 6.48 -19.26 -18.50
CA THR A 336 6.54 -20.39 -17.55
C THR A 336 5.19 -21.10 -17.41
N SER A 337 4.11 -20.35 -17.32
CA SER A 337 2.74 -20.87 -17.22
C SER A 337 1.99 -20.89 -18.56
N ALA A 338 2.69 -20.88 -19.71
CA ALA A 338 2.08 -20.84 -21.03
C ALA A 338 1.13 -22.04 -21.30
N ARG A 339 1.44 -23.23 -20.77
CA ARG A 339 0.57 -24.42 -20.88
C ARG A 339 -0.78 -24.26 -20.18
N LYS A 340 -0.87 -23.37 -19.18
CA LYS A 340 -2.09 -23.04 -18.45
C LYS A 340 -2.77 -21.78 -19.00
N ASN A 341 -2.29 -21.23 -20.12
CA ASN A 341 -2.71 -19.95 -20.67
C ASN A 341 -2.72 -18.83 -19.62
N ALA A 342 -1.66 -18.78 -18.80
CA ALA A 342 -1.53 -17.86 -17.68
C ALA A 342 -0.24 -17.03 -17.77
N VAL A 343 -0.24 -15.88 -17.13
CA VAL A 343 0.90 -14.97 -16.96
C VAL A 343 1.23 -14.91 -15.47
N GLU A 344 2.51 -15.01 -15.15
CA GLU A 344 2.99 -14.89 -13.78
C GLU A 344 3.51 -13.47 -13.52
N PHE A 345 3.09 -12.91 -12.39
CA PHE A 345 3.55 -11.61 -11.91
C PHE A 345 4.36 -11.83 -10.64
N TRP A 346 5.62 -11.39 -10.63
CA TRP A 346 6.52 -11.55 -9.50
C TRP A 346 7.09 -10.19 -9.10
N LEU A 347 7.05 -9.90 -7.81
CA LEU A 347 7.75 -8.77 -7.24
C LEU A 347 8.82 -9.30 -6.28
N ASN A 348 10.07 -8.93 -6.50
CA ASN A 348 11.19 -9.31 -5.68
C ASN A 348 11.90 -8.07 -5.14
N ALA A 349 12.44 -8.19 -3.94
CA ALA A 349 13.26 -7.18 -3.29
C ALA A 349 14.29 -7.86 -2.39
N ASP A 350 15.45 -7.28 -2.23
CA ASP A 350 16.48 -7.78 -1.34
C ASP A 350 16.53 -6.90 -0.10
N TYR A 351 16.14 -7.44 1.05
CA TYR A 351 16.18 -6.76 2.34
C TYR A 351 17.21 -7.36 3.27
N GLY A 352 17.85 -6.52 4.05
CA GLY A 352 18.75 -6.94 5.11
C GLY A 352 18.56 -6.11 6.36
N THR A 353 18.57 -6.75 7.51
CA THR A 353 18.44 -6.08 8.80
C THR A 353 19.40 -6.68 9.83
N VAL A 354 19.81 -5.89 10.79
CA VAL A 354 20.62 -6.31 11.91
C VAL A 354 20.32 -5.45 13.13
N THR A 355 20.27 -6.06 14.31
CA THR A 355 20.13 -5.33 15.56
C THR A 355 21.49 -4.85 16.01
N LEU A 356 21.75 -3.54 15.97
CA LEU A 356 23.03 -2.94 16.32
C LEU A 356 23.30 -3.00 17.83
N ARG A 357 22.26 -2.80 18.65
CA ARG A 357 22.32 -2.87 20.11
C ARG A 357 21.10 -3.64 20.63
N LYS A 358 21.32 -4.86 21.11
CA LYS A 358 20.25 -5.69 21.68
C LYS A 358 19.70 -5.10 22.98
N GLU A 359 20.53 -4.39 23.71
CA GLU A 359 20.19 -3.72 24.96
C GLU A 359 19.13 -2.61 24.80
N ALA A 360 19.02 -2.06 23.59
CA ALA A 360 18.05 -1.02 23.25
C ALA A 360 16.61 -1.54 23.11
N PHE A 361 16.42 -2.86 23.17
CA PHE A 361 15.11 -3.48 23.01
C PHE A 361 14.74 -4.33 24.21
N LEU A 362 13.47 -4.30 24.57
CA LEU A 362 12.90 -5.11 25.64
C LEU A 362 11.52 -5.57 25.21
N LEU A 363 11.23 -6.85 25.38
CA LEU A 363 9.94 -7.44 25.11
C LEU A 363 9.26 -7.82 26.42
N GLY A 364 8.13 -7.20 26.70
CA GLY A 364 7.25 -7.57 27.79
C GLY A 364 6.27 -8.66 27.35
N LYS A 365 6.08 -9.67 28.18
CA LYS A 365 5.09 -10.71 27.97
C LYS A 365 4.05 -10.61 29.08
N CYS A 366 2.78 -10.42 28.68
CA CYS A 366 1.65 -10.44 29.60
C CYS A 366 1.36 -11.88 30.07
N ALA A 367 0.98 -12.02 31.32
CA ALA A 367 0.50 -13.30 31.82
C ALA A 367 -0.76 -13.71 31.06
N ALA A 368 -0.87 -14.99 30.72
CA ALA A 368 -2.08 -15.50 30.10
C ALA A 368 -3.27 -15.31 31.07
N ALA A 369 -4.41 -14.84 30.55
CA ALA A 369 -5.64 -14.84 31.34
C ALA A 369 -5.90 -16.26 31.81
N SER A 370 -5.96 -16.48 33.11
CA SER A 370 -6.40 -17.76 33.66
C SER A 370 -7.87 -17.96 33.25
N SER A 371 -8.10 -18.89 32.33
CA SER A 371 -9.45 -19.35 32.03
C SER A 371 -9.99 -20.00 33.32
N SER A 372 -10.69 -19.22 34.13
CA SER A 372 -11.52 -19.79 35.20
C SER A 372 -12.66 -20.53 34.50
N THR A 373 -12.49 -21.81 34.29
CA THR A 373 -13.60 -22.71 33.98
C THR A 373 -14.50 -22.68 35.20
N THR A 374 -15.54 -21.86 35.16
CA THR A 374 -16.66 -21.96 36.13
C THR A 374 -17.32 -23.28 35.78
N THR A 375 -16.98 -24.31 36.55
CA THR A 375 -17.75 -25.53 36.58
C THR A 375 -19.01 -25.16 37.37
N ASP A 376 -20.09 -24.81 36.67
CA ASP A 376 -21.41 -24.80 37.19
C ASP A 376 -21.74 -26.27 37.53
N GLY A 377 -21.54 -26.62 38.79
CA GLY A 377 -22.03 -27.84 39.37
C GLY A 377 -23.53 -27.68 39.69
N GLN A 378 -24.28 -28.60 39.17
CA GLN A 378 -25.68 -28.84 39.56
C GLN A 378 -25.85 -28.92 41.04
#